data_90670a5de04264721cdf7f5f96b71031
#
_entry.id   90670a5de04264721cdf7f5f96b71031
#
_cell.length_a   1.000
_cell.length_b   1.000
_cell.length_c   1.000
_cell.angle_alpha   90.00
_cell.angle_beta   90.00
_cell.angle_gamma   90.00
#
_symmetry.space_group_name_H-M   'P 1'
#
loop_
_entity.id
_entity.type
_entity.pdbx_description
1 polymer ?
#
loop_
_entity_poly.entity_id
_entity_poly.type
_entity_poly.pdbx_seq_one_letter_code
_entity_poly.pdbx_strand_id
1 'polypeptide(L)'
;MEYKMQKNRDLTSGSITGGLWAFAVPLMLGNVLQQFYNLADTWVVGKYIGDNALAAVGSSYTLMTFLTSVIIGLSLGTGSFISMAFGRKEQDSIRNGIFMSAGIIGILTLLITAAFYMLTDPIISLLNVPEELTGDMHTYLVYVFTGFFAVFLYNYISNILRGMGNSTMPLIFLGVSVALNVGLDLLFVIPLGMGIMGAALATAIAQYVSGVGVLVYFIAAYPEFRLTRRDMRWDSRNFRSILSLSGFTCLQQSVMNLGILMVQTVVNSFGSVVMAAFSVAVKIDTIAYMPVQDFGNAFSVFTAQNYGAGRNERIRGGIRQSAISVVLFCIAVSGAVCLLAEPLMSAFVDSSSRETIEVGVQYLRTEGACYIGIGILFMLYGYYRAVNKPVMSVVLTVFSLGTRVLLANLLSAVPEIGVFGIWISIPIGWFLADAVGVGYFIAVERKRLFRNGGGTI
;
A
#
# COMPACT_ATOMS: atom_id res chain seq x y z
N MET A 1 23.01 -31.83 -0.45
CA MET A 1 21.69 -31.34 -0.94
C MET A 1 21.76 -29.83 -0.94
N GLU A 2 22.28 -29.21 -1.99
CA GLU A 2 22.37 -27.78 -2.11
C GLU A 2 20.95 -27.23 -2.40
N TYR A 3 20.34 -26.64 -1.39
CA TYR A 3 19.15 -25.81 -1.56
C TYR A 3 19.64 -24.50 -2.23
N LYS A 4 19.80 -24.53 -3.56
CA LYS A 4 19.85 -23.30 -4.35
C LYS A 4 18.49 -22.63 -4.19
N MET A 5 18.33 -21.81 -3.14
CA MET A 5 17.25 -20.84 -3.08
C MET A 5 17.34 -20.03 -4.37
N GLN A 6 16.36 -20.20 -5.24
CA GLN A 6 16.29 -19.46 -6.50
C GLN A 6 16.26 -17.97 -6.13
N LYS A 7 17.38 -17.28 -6.30
CA LYS A 7 17.66 -15.92 -5.86
C LYS A 7 16.62 -14.93 -6.36
N ASN A 8 16.14 -15.12 -7.58
CA ASN A 8 15.09 -14.32 -8.22
C ASN A 8 14.16 -15.24 -9.01
N ARG A 9 12.88 -14.91 -8.99
CA ARG A 9 11.90 -15.60 -9.84
C ARG A 9 11.76 -14.80 -11.15
N ASP A 10 12.25 -15.38 -12.23
CA ASP A 10 12.03 -14.84 -13.58
C ASP A 10 10.56 -15.05 -13.97
N LEU A 11 9.76 -13.97 -13.87
CA LEU A 11 8.34 -14.00 -14.22
C LEU A 11 8.12 -13.94 -15.73
N THR A 12 9.19 -13.82 -16.53
CA THR A 12 9.09 -13.87 -18.00
C THR A 12 9.06 -15.29 -18.52
N SER A 13 9.31 -16.32 -17.69
CA SER A 13 9.35 -17.72 -18.06
C SER A 13 8.45 -18.60 -17.17
N GLY A 14 8.24 -19.84 -17.51
CA GLY A 14 7.48 -20.82 -16.71
C GLY A 14 5.97 -20.58 -16.66
N SER A 15 5.30 -21.20 -15.67
CA SER A 15 3.85 -21.08 -15.47
C SER A 15 3.46 -19.67 -15.04
N ILE A 16 2.46 -19.09 -15.71
CA ILE A 16 1.95 -17.75 -15.41
C ILE A 16 1.26 -17.73 -14.04
N THR A 17 0.27 -18.60 -13.83
CA THR A 17 -0.51 -18.66 -12.58
C THR A 17 0.39 -19.03 -11.40
N GLY A 18 1.23 -20.08 -11.56
CA GLY A 18 2.17 -20.48 -10.51
C GLY A 18 3.18 -19.37 -10.16
N GLY A 19 3.67 -18.63 -11.17
CA GLY A 19 4.57 -17.50 -10.97
C GLY A 19 3.91 -16.35 -10.23
N LEU A 20 2.69 -15.97 -10.63
CA LEU A 20 1.91 -14.91 -10.00
C LEU A 20 1.59 -15.20 -8.52
N TRP A 21 1.01 -16.37 -8.23
CA TRP A 21 0.65 -16.74 -6.87
C TRP A 21 1.85 -16.91 -5.96
N ALA A 22 2.90 -17.57 -6.42
CA ALA A 22 4.10 -17.74 -5.61
C ALA A 22 4.87 -16.41 -5.37
N PHE A 23 4.60 -15.36 -6.16
CA PHE A 23 5.10 -14.02 -5.91
C PHE A 23 4.11 -13.21 -5.05
N ALA A 24 2.79 -13.37 -5.22
CA ALA A 24 1.76 -12.65 -4.50
C ALA A 24 1.63 -13.07 -3.04
N VAL A 25 1.71 -14.39 -2.75
CA VAL A 25 1.53 -14.91 -1.39
C VAL A 25 2.49 -14.27 -0.36
N PRO A 26 3.81 -14.13 -0.64
CA PRO A 26 4.67 -13.40 0.29
C PRO A 26 4.30 -11.92 0.49
N LEU A 27 3.73 -11.24 -0.51
CA LEU A 27 3.24 -9.87 -0.36
C LEU A 27 2.03 -9.82 0.58
N MET A 28 1.06 -10.69 0.37
CA MET A 28 -0.14 -10.83 1.21
C MET A 28 0.24 -11.14 2.67
N LEU A 29 1.15 -12.10 2.88
CA LEU A 29 1.65 -12.42 4.21
C LEU A 29 2.38 -11.24 4.86
N GLY A 30 3.12 -10.45 4.08
CA GLY A 30 3.77 -9.24 4.56
C GLY A 30 2.78 -8.21 5.09
N ASN A 31 1.68 -7.98 4.38
CA ASN A 31 0.65 -7.06 4.84
C ASN A 31 -0.12 -7.58 6.05
N VAL A 32 -0.39 -8.88 6.12
CA VAL A 32 -0.96 -9.50 7.34
C VAL A 32 -0.04 -9.31 8.54
N LEU A 33 1.26 -9.55 8.39
CA LEU A 33 2.25 -9.30 9.45
C LEU A 33 2.28 -7.83 9.86
N GLN A 34 2.15 -6.90 8.90
CA GLN A 34 2.08 -5.46 9.20
C GLN A 34 0.86 -5.11 10.04
N GLN A 35 -0.30 -5.75 9.81
CA GLN A 35 -1.50 -5.54 10.64
C GLN A 35 -1.31 -6.11 12.05
N PHE A 36 -0.70 -7.29 12.19
CA PHE A 36 -0.35 -7.83 13.51
C PHE A 36 0.62 -6.93 14.27
N TYR A 37 1.60 -6.36 13.59
CA TYR A 37 2.50 -5.38 14.17
C TYR A 37 1.74 -4.18 14.75
N ASN A 38 0.90 -3.53 13.93
CA ASN A 38 0.11 -2.37 14.37
C ASN A 38 -0.81 -2.70 15.56
N LEU A 39 -1.39 -3.92 15.55
CA LEU A 39 -2.26 -4.37 16.62
C LEU A 39 -1.48 -4.62 17.91
N ALA A 40 -0.31 -5.25 17.83
CA ALA A 40 0.52 -5.55 18.99
C ALA A 40 1.05 -4.27 19.66
N ASP A 41 1.55 -3.30 18.86
CA ASP A 41 2.00 -1.99 19.33
C ASP A 41 0.86 -1.25 20.04
N THR A 42 -0.30 -1.16 19.42
CA THR A 42 -1.51 -0.54 20.00
C THR A 42 -1.94 -1.22 21.30
N TRP A 43 -1.86 -2.56 21.37
CA TRP A 43 -2.21 -3.32 22.56
C TRP A 43 -1.22 -3.08 23.72
N VAL A 44 0.09 -3.06 23.44
CA VAL A 44 1.12 -2.78 24.47
C VAL A 44 0.93 -1.37 25.03
N VAL A 45 0.77 -0.38 24.15
CA VAL A 45 0.58 1.01 24.56
C VAL A 45 -0.69 1.16 25.40
N GLY A 46 -1.83 0.66 24.93
CA GLY A 46 -3.10 0.80 25.64
C GLY A 46 -3.12 0.08 26.98
N LYS A 47 -2.53 -1.13 27.06
CA LYS A 47 -2.58 -1.95 28.29
C LYS A 47 -1.61 -1.51 29.37
N TYR A 48 -0.41 -1.03 28.99
CA TYR A 48 0.68 -0.80 29.94
C TYR A 48 1.04 0.68 30.14
N ILE A 49 0.67 1.57 29.21
CA ILE A 49 0.94 3.01 29.34
C ILE A 49 -0.34 3.77 29.70
N GLY A 50 -1.46 3.46 29.03
CA GLY A 50 -2.78 4.00 29.35
C GLY A 50 -3.46 4.71 28.17
N ASP A 51 -4.68 5.20 28.44
CA ASP A 51 -5.60 5.70 27.40
C ASP A 51 -5.09 6.98 26.71
N ASN A 52 -4.43 7.89 27.43
CA ASN A 52 -3.88 9.10 26.85
C ASN A 52 -2.77 8.79 25.84
N ALA A 53 -1.85 7.88 26.17
CA ALA A 53 -0.80 7.44 25.26
C ALA A 53 -1.39 6.73 24.05
N LEU A 54 -2.42 5.90 24.24
CA LEU A 54 -3.13 5.22 23.15
C LEU A 54 -3.78 6.23 22.19
N ALA A 55 -4.41 7.27 22.72
CA ALA A 55 -5.02 8.34 21.94
C ALA A 55 -3.95 9.16 21.17
N ALA A 56 -2.81 9.44 21.78
CA ALA A 56 -1.69 10.14 21.16
C ALA A 56 -1.08 9.32 20.01
N VAL A 57 -0.85 8.02 20.19
CA VAL A 57 -0.37 7.10 19.15
C VAL A 57 -1.39 7.00 18.01
N GLY A 58 -2.67 6.85 18.32
CA GLY A 58 -3.74 6.79 17.32
C GLY A 58 -3.84 8.05 16.47
N SER A 59 -3.73 9.24 17.08
CA SER A 59 -3.72 10.52 16.36
C SER A 59 -2.47 10.66 15.46
N SER A 60 -1.32 10.20 15.96
CA SER A 60 -0.05 10.19 15.22
C SER A 60 -0.08 9.25 14.01
N TYR A 61 -0.83 8.15 14.11
CA TYR A 61 -0.93 7.12 13.07
C TYR A 61 -1.41 7.67 11.72
N THR A 62 -2.39 8.55 11.72
CA THR A 62 -2.94 9.16 10.48
C THR A 62 -1.87 9.97 9.75
N LEU A 63 -1.10 10.79 10.48
CA LEU A 63 -0.01 11.58 9.93
C LEU A 63 1.11 10.69 9.39
N MET A 64 1.52 9.69 10.18
CA MET A 64 2.56 8.74 9.79
C MET A 64 2.16 7.94 8.53
N THR A 65 0.91 7.50 8.45
CA THR A 65 0.38 6.78 7.29
C THR A 65 0.42 7.64 6.03
N PHE A 66 0.03 8.93 6.13
CA PHE A 66 0.09 9.84 5.00
C PHE A 66 1.53 10.03 4.51
N LEU A 67 2.48 10.34 5.40
CA LEU A 67 3.88 10.55 5.03
C LEU A 67 4.55 9.28 4.51
N THR A 68 4.26 8.13 5.12
CA THR A 68 4.75 6.83 4.66
C THR A 68 4.19 6.48 3.27
N SER A 69 2.95 6.85 2.96
CA SER A 69 2.35 6.60 1.64
C SER A 69 3.08 7.30 0.49
N VAL A 70 3.70 8.45 0.76
CA VAL A 70 4.57 9.15 -0.20
C VAL A 70 5.79 8.27 -0.52
N ILE A 71 6.46 7.77 0.50
CA ILE A 71 7.64 6.89 0.35
C ILE A 71 7.27 5.59 -0.38
N ILE A 72 6.14 4.98 0.00
CA ILE A 72 5.63 3.75 -0.64
C ILE A 72 5.34 4.01 -2.12
N GLY A 73 4.63 5.08 -2.45
CA GLY A 73 4.28 5.43 -3.84
C GLY A 73 5.51 5.65 -4.71
N LEU A 74 6.50 6.40 -4.21
CA LEU A 74 7.76 6.63 -4.91
C LEU A 74 8.55 5.32 -5.11
N SER A 75 8.61 4.49 -4.09
CA SER A 75 9.31 3.20 -4.12
C SER A 75 8.63 2.20 -5.07
N LEU A 76 7.29 2.14 -5.11
CA LEU A 76 6.53 1.31 -6.04
C LEU A 76 6.76 1.70 -7.50
N GLY A 77 6.80 3.01 -7.78
CA GLY A 77 7.11 3.52 -9.12
C GLY A 77 8.53 3.13 -9.57
N THR A 78 9.51 3.27 -8.67
CA THR A 78 10.88 2.79 -8.90
C THR A 78 10.92 1.28 -9.14
N GLY A 79 10.20 0.48 -8.33
CA GLY A 79 10.07 -0.97 -8.51
C GLY A 79 9.55 -1.33 -9.90
N SER A 80 8.61 -0.55 -10.44
CA SER A 80 8.08 -0.76 -11.80
C SER A 80 9.13 -0.46 -12.88
N PHE A 81 9.93 0.61 -12.71
CA PHE A 81 11.06 0.90 -13.60
C PHE A 81 12.09 -0.25 -13.59
N ILE A 82 12.48 -0.70 -12.39
CA ILE A 82 13.42 -1.82 -12.22
C ILE A 82 12.87 -3.11 -12.84
N SER A 83 11.56 -3.40 -12.67
CA SER A 83 10.91 -4.57 -13.27
C SER A 83 11.01 -4.56 -14.79
N MET A 84 10.76 -3.42 -15.43
CA MET A 84 10.89 -3.28 -16.89
C MET A 84 12.33 -3.42 -17.35
N ALA A 85 13.30 -2.81 -16.66
CA ALA A 85 14.72 -2.91 -16.98
C ALA A 85 15.24 -4.35 -16.76
N PHE A 86 14.77 -5.03 -15.72
CA PHE A 86 15.06 -6.43 -15.45
C PHE A 86 14.53 -7.35 -16.57
N GLY A 87 13.31 -7.10 -17.03
CA GLY A 87 12.74 -7.81 -18.18
C GLY A 87 13.54 -7.61 -19.47
N ARG A 88 14.07 -6.41 -19.72
CA ARG A 88 14.98 -6.11 -20.85
C ARG A 88 16.39 -6.66 -20.67
N LYS A 89 16.74 -7.15 -19.47
CA LYS A 89 18.09 -7.61 -19.09
C LYS A 89 19.14 -6.48 -19.16
N GLU A 90 18.74 -5.23 -18.98
CA GLU A 90 19.57 -4.03 -19.02
C GLU A 90 20.20 -3.75 -17.65
N GLN A 91 21.30 -4.42 -17.31
CA GLN A 91 21.96 -4.26 -16.00
C GLN A 91 22.42 -2.82 -15.74
N ASP A 92 22.93 -2.13 -16.77
CA ASP A 92 23.38 -0.74 -16.64
C ASP A 92 22.21 0.21 -16.32
N SER A 93 21.04 0.01 -16.96
CA SER A 93 19.83 0.76 -16.64
C SER A 93 19.34 0.50 -15.21
N ILE A 94 19.46 -0.76 -14.73
CA ILE A 94 19.11 -1.10 -13.34
C ILE A 94 20.02 -0.37 -12.37
N ARG A 95 21.36 -0.44 -12.54
CA ARG A 95 22.33 0.22 -11.65
C ARG A 95 22.14 1.74 -11.65
N ASN A 96 22.07 2.34 -12.84
CA ASN A 96 21.80 3.77 -12.96
C ASN A 96 20.46 4.17 -12.36
N GLY A 97 19.41 3.36 -12.59
CA GLY A 97 18.09 3.56 -12.00
C GLY A 97 18.09 3.51 -10.48
N ILE A 98 18.84 2.58 -9.87
CA ILE A 98 19.04 2.50 -8.41
C ILE A 98 19.71 3.79 -7.91
N PHE A 99 20.79 4.23 -8.56
CA PHE A 99 21.48 5.46 -8.17
C PHE A 99 20.56 6.69 -8.24
N MET A 100 19.90 6.89 -9.37
CA MET A 100 19.04 8.05 -9.60
C MET A 100 17.85 8.08 -8.62
N SER A 101 17.15 6.96 -8.46
CA SER A 101 15.99 6.90 -7.58
C SER A 101 16.37 6.97 -6.09
N ALA A 102 17.49 6.36 -5.67
CA ALA A 102 17.99 6.51 -4.31
C ALA A 102 18.29 7.98 -3.98
N GLY A 103 18.91 8.72 -4.93
CA GLY A 103 19.14 10.15 -4.78
C GLY A 103 17.84 10.94 -4.64
N ILE A 104 16.88 10.74 -5.55
CA ILE A 104 15.59 11.46 -5.54
C ILE A 104 14.82 11.20 -4.26
N ILE A 105 14.58 9.90 -3.96
CA ILE A 105 13.72 9.52 -2.83
C ILE A 105 14.44 9.77 -1.50
N GLY A 106 15.75 9.50 -1.43
CA GLY A 106 16.56 9.72 -0.24
C GLY A 106 16.62 11.20 0.15
N ILE A 107 16.89 12.10 -0.82
CA ILE A 107 16.88 13.54 -0.57
C ILE A 107 15.49 14.00 -0.14
N LEU A 108 14.44 13.56 -0.84
CA LEU A 108 13.07 13.91 -0.46
C LEU A 108 12.72 13.41 0.95
N THR A 109 13.13 12.20 1.32
CA THR A 109 12.93 11.66 2.67
C THR A 109 13.64 12.51 3.72
N LEU A 110 14.88 12.93 3.46
CA LEU A 110 15.62 13.82 4.36
C LEU A 110 14.95 15.20 4.49
N LEU A 111 14.46 15.76 3.38
CA LEU A 111 13.72 17.03 3.40
C LEU A 111 12.41 16.91 4.18
N ILE A 112 11.65 15.84 3.98
CA ILE A 112 10.42 15.56 4.74
C ILE A 112 10.75 15.43 6.23
N THR A 113 11.80 14.69 6.58
CA THR A 113 12.22 14.50 7.97
C THR A 113 12.63 15.81 8.61
N ALA A 114 13.45 16.63 7.92
CA ALA A 114 13.88 17.94 8.41
C ALA A 114 12.69 18.90 8.56
N ALA A 115 11.81 18.99 7.57
CA ALA A 115 10.59 19.79 7.62
C ALA A 115 9.68 19.35 8.77
N PHE A 116 9.58 18.03 8.99
CA PHE A 116 8.78 17.49 10.09
C PHE A 116 9.31 17.97 11.45
N TYR A 117 10.61 17.83 11.74
CA TYR A 117 11.20 18.30 12.99
C TYR A 117 11.04 19.81 13.20
N MET A 118 11.07 20.60 12.11
CA MET A 118 10.84 22.06 12.19
C MET A 118 9.37 22.42 12.43
N LEU A 119 8.44 21.57 11.99
CA LEU A 119 7.02 21.85 11.96
C LEU A 119 6.20 20.98 12.93
N THR A 120 6.84 20.21 13.81
CA THR A 120 6.15 19.29 14.72
C THR A 120 5.09 20.01 15.55
N ASP A 121 5.44 21.11 16.24
CA ASP A 121 4.51 21.85 17.07
C ASP A 121 3.39 22.52 16.25
N PRO A 122 3.67 23.23 15.13
CA PRO A 122 2.63 23.69 14.22
C PRO A 122 1.68 22.60 13.71
N ILE A 123 2.21 21.40 13.41
CA ILE A 123 1.38 20.27 12.94
C ILE A 123 0.46 19.77 14.05
N ILE A 124 0.96 19.60 15.28
CA ILE A 124 0.16 19.18 16.44
C ILE A 124 -0.95 20.21 16.70
N SER A 125 -0.61 21.49 16.66
CA SER A 125 -1.59 22.58 16.79
C SER A 125 -2.66 22.56 15.69
N LEU A 126 -2.26 22.33 14.43
CA LEU A 126 -3.19 22.24 13.29
C LEU A 126 -4.15 21.05 13.42
N LEU A 127 -3.72 19.97 14.05
CA LEU A 127 -4.56 18.79 14.29
C LEU A 127 -5.55 18.98 15.44
N ASN A 128 -5.54 20.15 16.12
CA ASN A 128 -6.38 20.46 17.27
C ASN A 128 -6.35 19.37 18.35
N VAL A 129 -5.15 18.86 18.64
CA VAL A 129 -4.94 17.82 19.66
C VAL A 129 -5.22 18.44 21.05
N PRO A 130 -5.97 17.76 21.93
CA PRO A 130 -6.16 18.21 23.32
C PRO A 130 -4.82 18.43 24.02
N GLU A 131 -4.72 19.48 24.84
CA GLU A 131 -3.49 19.86 25.56
C GLU A 131 -2.91 18.71 26.37
N GLU A 132 -3.75 17.86 26.95
CA GLU A 132 -3.39 16.69 27.74
C GLU A 132 -2.60 15.65 26.93
N LEU A 133 -2.83 15.56 25.61
CA LEU A 133 -2.18 14.58 24.70
C LEU A 133 -0.98 15.15 23.95
N THR A 134 -0.82 16.48 23.96
CA THR A 134 0.19 17.18 23.16
C THR A 134 1.61 16.71 23.51
N GLY A 135 1.92 16.56 24.79
CA GLY A 135 3.24 16.10 25.26
C GLY A 135 3.57 14.68 24.83
N ASP A 136 2.62 13.76 24.97
CA ASP A 136 2.78 12.36 24.57
C ASP A 136 2.89 12.24 23.05
N MET A 137 2.04 12.96 22.31
CA MET A 137 2.08 12.97 20.85
C MET A 137 3.40 13.55 20.31
N HIS A 138 3.87 14.66 20.88
CA HIS A 138 5.16 15.26 20.51
C HIS A 138 6.30 14.26 20.76
N THR A 139 6.36 13.65 21.94
CA THR A 139 7.37 12.65 22.30
C THR A 139 7.33 11.47 21.32
N TYR A 140 6.16 10.88 21.11
CA TYR A 140 6.00 9.76 20.18
C TYR A 140 6.49 10.10 18.77
N LEU A 141 6.02 11.22 18.22
CA LEU A 141 6.36 11.65 16.86
C LEU A 141 7.86 11.90 16.70
N VAL A 142 8.49 12.61 17.62
CA VAL A 142 9.93 12.91 17.57
C VAL A 142 10.76 11.62 17.53
N TYR A 143 10.45 10.64 18.37
CA TYR A 143 11.21 9.38 18.40
C TYR A 143 10.90 8.48 17.20
N VAL A 144 9.65 8.32 16.78
CA VAL A 144 9.28 7.51 15.61
C VAL A 144 9.88 8.08 14.32
N PHE A 145 9.95 9.42 14.18
CA PHE A 145 10.54 10.04 13.01
C PHE A 145 12.06 9.83 12.89
N THR A 146 12.76 9.48 13.95
CA THR A 146 14.15 9.02 13.84
C THR A 146 14.25 7.78 12.94
N GLY A 147 13.22 6.92 12.94
CA GLY A 147 13.11 5.72 12.10
C GLY A 147 12.66 5.99 10.65
N PHE A 148 12.23 7.21 10.31
CA PHE A 148 11.62 7.47 9.00
C PHE A 148 12.56 7.21 7.81
N PHE A 149 13.85 7.48 7.97
CA PHE A 149 14.84 7.13 6.97
C PHE A 149 14.99 5.60 6.81
N ALA A 150 14.84 4.83 7.88
CA ALA A 150 14.84 3.38 7.81
C ALA A 150 13.58 2.83 7.12
N VAL A 151 12.42 3.48 7.29
CA VAL A 151 11.20 3.19 6.52
C VAL A 151 11.45 3.39 5.03
N PHE A 152 12.14 4.46 4.64
CA PHE A 152 12.57 4.65 3.26
C PHE A 152 13.46 3.51 2.79
N LEU A 153 14.53 3.18 3.50
CA LEU A 153 15.46 2.11 3.11
C LEU A 153 14.72 0.78 2.90
N TYR A 154 13.87 0.40 3.87
CA TYR A 154 13.12 -0.84 3.77
C TYR A 154 12.19 -0.85 2.55
N ASN A 155 11.34 0.17 2.38
CA ASN A 155 10.39 0.21 1.27
C ASN A 155 11.09 0.30 -0.08
N TYR A 156 12.13 1.10 -0.18
CA TYR A 156 12.89 1.31 -1.39
C TYR A 156 13.59 0.03 -1.86
N ILE A 157 14.42 -0.59 -1.01
CA ILE A 157 15.15 -1.82 -1.35
C ILE A 157 14.18 -3.00 -1.54
N SER A 158 13.13 -3.09 -0.74
CA SER A 158 12.08 -4.11 -0.91
C SER A 158 11.40 -4.02 -2.27
N ASN A 159 11.10 -2.80 -2.77
CA ASN A 159 10.51 -2.63 -4.10
C ASN A 159 11.49 -2.91 -5.23
N ILE A 160 12.79 -2.66 -5.05
CA ILE A 160 13.83 -3.10 -5.99
C ILE A 160 13.87 -4.64 -6.06
N LEU A 161 13.93 -5.32 -4.90
CA LEU A 161 13.93 -6.79 -4.82
C LEU A 161 12.68 -7.39 -5.46
N ARG A 162 11.51 -6.83 -5.15
CA ARG A 162 10.23 -7.21 -5.78
C ARG A 162 10.27 -7.00 -7.29
N GLY A 163 10.80 -5.87 -7.75
CA GLY A 163 10.98 -5.57 -9.17
C GLY A 163 11.83 -6.61 -9.91
N MET A 164 12.81 -7.20 -9.23
CA MET A 164 13.63 -8.29 -9.74
C MET A 164 13.04 -9.70 -9.51
N GLY A 165 11.82 -9.80 -8.97
CA GLY A 165 11.12 -11.07 -8.76
C GLY A 165 11.35 -11.71 -7.39
N ASN A 166 11.91 -11.00 -6.42
CA ASN A 166 12.12 -11.51 -5.05
C ASN A 166 11.16 -10.83 -4.07
N SER A 167 10.04 -11.48 -3.76
CA SER A 167 9.07 -11.02 -2.75
C SER A 167 9.29 -11.64 -1.37
N THR A 168 10.08 -12.72 -1.29
CA THR A 168 10.28 -13.48 -0.05
C THR A 168 11.22 -12.78 0.93
N MET A 169 12.32 -12.21 0.44
CA MET A 169 13.28 -11.55 1.35
C MET A 169 12.72 -10.31 2.04
N PRO A 170 11.99 -9.41 1.38
CA PRO A 170 11.26 -8.35 2.07
C PRO A 170 10.34 -8.86 3.19
N LEU A 171 9.61 -9.97 2.96
CA LEU A 171 8.77 -10.59 3.97
C LEU A 171 9.56 -11.08 5.18
N ILE A 172 10.72 -11.73 4.97
CA ILE A 172 11.56 -12.23 6.07
C ILE A 172 12.06 -11.07 6.93
N PHE A 173 12.59 -10.00 6.31
CA PHE A 173 13.06 -8.83 7.07
C PHE A 173 11.93 -8.10 7.80
N LEU A 174 10.74 -8.06 7.21
CA LEU A 174 9.55 -7.56 7.91
C LEU A 174 9.21 -8.44 9.12
N GLY A 175 9.21 -9.76 8.96
CA GLY A 175 8.95 -10.70 10.06
C GLY A 175 9.94 -10.52 11.22
N VAL A 176 11.23 -10.35 10.91
CA VAL A 176 12.26 -10.04 11.92
C VAL A 176 11.97 -8.71 12.61
N SER A 177 11.60 -7.68 11.84
CA SER A 177 11.23 -6.36 12.39
C SER A 177 10.05 -6.44 13.34
N VAL A 178 8.99 -7.16 12.95
CA VAL A 178 7.78 -7.34 13.78
C VAL A 178 8.12 -8.06 15.10
N ALA A 179 8.86 -9.16 15.03
CA ALA A 179 9.26 -9.92 16.21
C ALA A 179 10.15 -9.07 17.15
N LEU A 180 11.09 -8.33 16.57
CA LEU A 180 11.98 -7.45 17.34
C LEU A 180 11.21 -6.28 17.97
N ASN A 181 10.30 -5.64 17.24
CA ASN A 181 9.50 -4.54 17.77
C ASN A 181 8.67 -4.98 18.97
N VAL A 182 7.88 -6.07 18.83
CA VAL A 182 7.07 -6.59 19.94
C VAL A 182 7.95 -6.92 21.14
N GLY A 183 9.12 -7.54 20.93
CA GLY A 183 10.06 -7.84 22.01
C GLY A 183 10.61 -6.58 22.69
N LEU A 184 10.96 -5.56 21.92
CA LEU A 184 11.47 -4.29 22.44
C LEU A 184 10.36 -3.46 23.11
N ASP A 185 9.14 -3.45 22.58
CA ASP A 185 7.99 -2.80 23.22
C ASP A 185 7.76 -3.35 24.61
N LEU A 186 7.69 -4.68 24.74
CA LEU A 186 7.55 -5.33 26.04
C LEU A 186 8.72 -5.02 26.98
N LEU A 187 9.95 -4.98 26.45
CA LEU A 187 11.16 -4.69 27.25
C LEU A 187 11.21 -3.21 27.69
N PHE A 188 10.94 -2.26 26.80
CA PHE A 188 11.08 -0.84 27.11
C PHE A 188 9.90 -0.30 27.91
N VAL A 189 8.70 -0.80 27.65
CA VAL A 189 7.50 -0.33 28.34
C VAL A 189 7.34 -0.95 29.72
N ILE A 190 7.55 -2.29 29.87
CA ILE A 190 7.24 -2.98 31.13
C ILE A 190 8.41 -2.87 32.13
N PRO A 191 9.59 -3.52 31.96
CA PRO A 191 10.63 -3.49 32.98
C PRO A 191 11.42 -2.19 33.05
N LEU A 192 11.56 -1.46 31.90
CA LEU A 192 12.31 -0.22 31.88
C LEU A 192 11.44 1.02 32.12
N GLY A 193 10.11 0.89 32.10
CA GLY A 193 9.18 1.97 32.42
C GLY A 193 9.31 3.21 31.53
N MET A 194 9.78 3.07 30.28
CA MET A 194 10.05 4.18 29.38
C MET A 194 8.78 4.83 28.80
N GLY A 195 7.59 4.26 29.08
CA GLY A 195 6.33 4.78 28.59
C GLY A 195 6.25 4.90 27.06
N ILE A 196 5.62 5.95 26.57
CA ILE A 196 5.38 6.18 25.12
C ILE A 196 6.69 6.36 24.33
N MET A 197 7.73 6.92 24.96
CA MET A 197 9.06 7.03 24.37
C MET A 197 9.64 5.65 24.07
N GLY A 198 9.43 4.68 24.96
CA GLY A 198 9.89 3.30 24.78
C GLY A 198 9.27 2.62 23.58
N ALA A 199 7.95 2.73 23.41
CA ALA A 199 7.23 2.20 22.25
C ALA A 199 7.71 2.85 20.93
N ALA A 200 7.85 4.18 20.91
CA ALA A 200 8.35 4.89 19.74
C ALA A 200 9.79 4.49 19.37
N LEU A 201 10.65 4.29 20.37
CA LEU A 201 12.05 3.87 20.18
C LEU A 201 12.15 2.42 19.69
N ALA A 202 11.33 1.52 20.23
CA ALA A 202 11.24 0.13 19.80
C ALA A 202 10.86 0.04 18.30
N THR A 203 9.87 0.84 17.88
CA THR A 203 9.46 1.00 16.50
C THR A 203 10.62 1.47 15.62
N ALA A 204 11.31 2.54 16.00
CA ALA A 204 12.44 3.07 15.23
C ALA A 204 13.58 2.06 15.09
N ILE A 205 13.96 1.38 16.18
CA ILE A 205 15.02 0.35 16.15
C ILE A 205 14.63 -0.81 15.22
N ALA A 206 13.41 -1.33 15.33
CA ALA A 206 12.92 -2.41 14.49
C ALA A 206 12.93 -2.02 12.99
N GLN A 207 12.56 -0.78 12.68
CA GLN A 207 12.64 -0.23 11.31
C GLN A 207 14.08 -0.15 10.80
N TYR A 208 15.05 0.28 11.64
CA TYR A 208 16.47 0.29 11.26
C TYR A 208 17.01 -1.10 11.03
N VAL A 209 16.66 -2.08 11.86
CA VAL A 209 17.11 -3.47 11.68
C VAL A 209 16.58 -4.04 10.36
N SER A 210 15.33 -3.80 10.02
CA SER A 210 14.78 -4.26 8.73
C SER A 210 15.33 -3.48 7.54
N GLY A 211 15.41 -2.15 7.61
CA GLY A 211 15.88 -1.30 6.53
C GLY A 211 17.36 -1.52 6.20
N VAL A 212 18.20 -1.51 7.22
CA VAL A 212 19.65 -1.79 7.07
C VAL A 212 19.87 -3.26 6.72
N GLY A 213 19.11 -4.18 7.34
CA GLY A 213 19.22 -5.62 7.08
C GLY A 213 18.91 -5.96 5.62
N VAL A 214 17.81 -5.43 5.07
CA VAL A 214 17.46 -5.68 3.65
C VAL A 214 18.47 -5.02 2.69
N LEU A 215 19.05 -3.87 3.05
CA LEU A 215 20.10 -3.21 2.27
C LEU A 215 21.38 -4.05 2.26
N VAL A 216 21.85 -4.52 3.43
CA VAL A 216 23.02 -5.39 3.54
C VAL A 216 22.82 -6.69 2.74
N TYR A 217 21.64 -7.29 2.87
CA TYR A 217 21.29 -8.45 2.06
C TYR A 217 21.37 -8.14 0.56
N PHE A 218 20.79 -7.02 0.12
CA PHE A 218 20.82 -6.63 -1.29
C PHE A 218 22.25 -6.49 -1.80
N ILE A 219 23.12 -5.77 -1.09
CA ILE A 219 24.53 -5.56 -1.46
C ILE A 219 25.30 -6.89 -1.49
N ALA A 220 25.06 -7.79 -0.54
CA ALA A 220 25.73 -9.07 -0.44
C ALA A 220 25.25 -10.09 -1.49
N ALA A 221 23.92 -10.16 -1.67
CA ALA A 221 23.29 -11.16 -2.52
C ALA A 221 23.31 -10.78 -4.02
N TYR A 222 23.45 -9.50 -4.37
CA TYR A 222 23.38 -8.98 -5.74
C TYR A 222 24.62 -8.18 -6.11
N PRO A 223 25.83 -8.78 -6.13
CA PRO A 223 27.06 -8.08 -6.44
C PRO A 223 27.06 -7.48 -7.85
N GLU A 224 26.26 -8.05 -8.78
CA GLU A 224 26.08 -7.55 -10.15
C GLU A 224 25.39 -6.19 -10.22
N PHE A 225 24.67 -5.78 -9.17
CA PHE A 225 23.98 -4.48 -9.07
C PHE A 225 24.69 -3.50 -8.12
N ARG A 226 25.90 -3.82 -7.65
CA ARG A 226 26.70 -2.86 -6.91
C ARG A 226 27.05 -1.66 -7.78
N LEU A 227 26.84 -0.47 -7.22
CA LEU A 227 27.09 0.78 -7.92
C LEU A 227 28.58 1.00 -8.15
N THR A 228 28.93 1.34 -9.38
CA THR A 228 30.28 1.77 -9.77
C THR A 228 30.25 3.26 -10.11
N ARG A 229 31.42 3.92 -10.15
CA ARG A 229 31.51 5.35 -10.56
C ARG A 229 30.91 5.63 -11.94
N ARG A 230 30.86 4.62 -12.82
CA ARG A 230 30.25 4.73 -14.16
C ARG A 230 28.73 4.79 -14.10
N ASP A 231 28.12 4.17 -13.09
CA ASP A 231 26.67 4.14 -12.92
C ASP A 231 26.14 5.44 -12.29
N MET A 232 27.01 6.18 -11.60
CA MET A 232 26.71 7.46 -10.93
C MET A 232 26.71 8.63 -11.92
N ARG A 233 26.08 8.44 -13.09
CA ARG A 233 25.94 9.47 -14.13
C ARG A 233 24.49 9.91 -14.24
N TRP A 234 24.31 11.19 -14.62
CA TRP A 234 22.99 11.69 -14.95
C TRP A 234 22.54 11.10 -16.28
N ASP A 235 21.44 10.33 -16.27
CA ASP A 235 20.77 9.84 -17.47
C ASP A 235 19.36 10.43 -17.52
N SER A 236 19.16 11.39 -18.42
CA SER A 236 17.88 12.08 -18.55
C SER A 236 16.72 11.17 -18.95
N ARG A 237 16.97 10.05 -19.64
CA ARG A 237 15.94 9.08 -20.04
C ARG A 237 15.46 8.32 -18.81
N ASN A 238 16.39 7.73 -18.05
CA ASN A 238 16.09 7.02 -16.82
C ASN A 238 15.45 7.96 -15.79
N PHE A 239 15.98 9.17 -15.63
CA PHE A 239 15.43 10.17 -14.73
C PHE A 239 13.96 10.48 -15.03
N ARG A 240 13.64 10.81 -16.30
CA ARG A 240 12.26 11.12 -16.70
C ARG A 240 11.32 9.93 -16.48
N SER A 241 11.77 8.71 -16.78
CA SER A 241 10.98 7.50 -16.59
C SER A 241 10.73 7.23 -15.10
N ILE A 242 11.76 7.32 -14.26
CA ILE A 242 11.64 7.14 -12.81
C ILE A 242 10.74 8.23 -12.23
N LEU A 243 10.99 9.50 -12.56
CA LEU A 243 10.19 10.62 -12.05
C LEU A 243 8.71 10.49 -12.44
N SER A 244 8.43 10.08 -13.67
CA SER A 244 7.07 9.82 -14.14
C SER A 244 6.41 8.67 -13.36
N LEU A 245 7.05 7.50 -13.32
CA LEU A 245 6.50 6.33 -12.63
C LEU A 245 6.35 6.57 -11.14
N SER A 246 7.38 7.08 -10.48
CA SER A 246 7.37 7.32 -9.03
C SER A 246 6.46 8.49 -8.66
N GLY A 247 6.53 9.60 -9.38
CA GLY A 247 5.72 10.79 -9.10
C GLY A 247 4.22 10.53 -9.28
N PHE A 248 3.81 9.92 -10.40
CA PHE A 248 2.39 9.61 -10.60
C PHE A 248 1.89 8.49 -9.68
N THR A 249 2.72 7.50 -9.31
CA THR A 249 2.33 6.49 -8.32
C THR A 249 2.20 7.10 -6.93
N CYS A 250 3.09 8.00 -6.55
CA CYS A 250 3.00 8.76 -5.31
C CYS A 250 1.73 9.62 -5.28
N LEU A 251 1.45 10.36 -6.35
CA LEU A 251 0.23 11.16 -6.48
C LEU A 251 -1.02 10.29 -6.36
N GLN A 252 -1.04 9.12 -7.02
CA GLN A 252 -2.14 8.16 -6.91
C GLN A 252 -2.38 7.73 -5.46
N GLN A 253 -1.32 7.33 -4.73
CA GLN A 253 -1.42 6.90 -3.33
C GLN A 253 -1.88 8.04 -2.41
N SER A 254 -1.38 9.25 -2.62
CA SER A 254 -1.77 10.43 -1.85
C SER A 254 -3.24 10.80 -2.09
N VAL A 255 -3.68 10.83 -3.35
CA VAL A 255 -5.09 11.10 -3.71
C VAL A 255 -6.01 10.03 -3.11
N MET A 256 -5.60 8.76 -3.13
CA MET A 256 -6.37 7.67 -2.54
C MET A 256 -6.61 7.90 -1.04
N ASN A 257 -5.58 8.26 -0.28
CA ASN A 257 -5.71 8.54 1.15
C ASN A 257 -6.57 9.78 1.43
N LEU A 258 -6.40 10.86 0.65
CA LEU A 258 -7.24 12.07 0.78
C LEU A 258 -8.71 11.77 0.49
N GLY A 259 -9.00 10.94 -0.50
CA GLY A 259 -10.37 10.56 -0.84
C GLY A 259 -11.08 9.80 0.28
N ILE A 260 -10.37 8.93 0.99
CA ILE A 260 -10.91 8.23 2.17
C ILE A 260 -11.25 9.25 3.27
N LEU A 261 -10.38 10.22 3.54
CA LEU A 261 -10.63 11.27 4.53
C LEU A 261 -11.84 12.15 4.16
N MET A 262 -12.03 12.46 2.87
CA MET A 262 -13.19 13.23 2.41
C MET A 262 -14.51 12.48 2.63
N VAL A 263 -14.54 11.17 2.39
CA VAL A 263 -15.72 10.34 2.70
C VAL A 263 -15.97 10.30 4.21
N GLN A 264 -14.91 10.14 5.01
CA GLN A 264 -15.02 10.20 6.49
C GLN A 264 -15.67 11.49 6.97
N THR A 265 -15.37 12.63 6.35
CA THR A 265 -15.97 13.92 6.70
C THR A 265 -17.48 13.92 6.49
N VAL A 266 -17.96 13.30 5.39
CA VAL A 266 -19.41 13.15 5.13
C VAL A 266 -20.05 12.23 6.17
N VAL A 267 -19.39 11.09 6.48
CA VAL A 267 -19.86 10.13 7.51
C VAL A 267 -20.00 10.81 8.87
N ASN A 268 -19.05 11.68 9.22
CA ASN A 268 -19.04 12.38 10.52
C ASN A 268 -20.25 13.28 10.71
N SER A 269 -20.87 13.79 9.63
CA SER A 269 -22.09 14.62 9.72
C SER A 269 -23.34 13.84 10.13
N PHE A 270 -23.31 12.50 10.12
CA PHE A 270 -24.43 11.64 10.48
C PHE A 270 -24.46 11.19 11.96
N GLY A 271 -23.53 11.70 12.75
CA GLY A 271 -23.49 11.46 14.20
C GLY A 271 -22.66 10.26 14.64
N SER A 272 -22.55 10.08 15.95
CA SER A 272 -21.61 9.15 16.58
C SER A 272 -21.86 7.69 16.26
N VAL A 273 -23.11 7.28 16.11
CA VAL A 273 -23.47 5.88 15.77
C VAL A 273 -22.94 5.49 14.40
N VAL A 274 -23.16 6.35 13.38
CA VAL A 274 -22.67 6.11 12.01
C VAL A 274 -21.15 6.19 11.95
N MET A 275 -20.53 7.11 12.67
CA MET A 275 -19.08 7.22 12.79
C MET A 275 -18.45 5.95 13.38
N ALA A 276 -19.02 5.45 14.48
CA ALA A 276 -18.55 4.23 15.14
C ALA A 276 -18.71 3.01 14.22
N ALA A 277 -19.88 2.85 13.58
CA ALA A 277 -20.15 1.79 12.63
C ALA A 277 -19.16 1.80 11.46
N PHE A 278 -18.96 2.97 10.85
CA PHE A 278 -18.01 3.14 9.73
C PHE A 278 -16.57 2.82 10.13
N SER A 279 -16.14 3.30 11.30
CA SER A 279 -14.76 3.08 11.79
C SER A 279 -14.42 1.60 11.95
N VAL A 280 -15.37 0.79 12.39
CA VAL A 280 -15.21 -0.67 12.51
C VAL A 280 -15.32 -1.34 11.13
N ALA A 281 -16.37 -1.01 10.39
CA ALA A 281 -16.66 -1.62 9.10
C ALA A 281 -15.53 -1.41 8.08
N VAL A 282 -14.93 -0.21 7.99
CA VAL A 282 -13.77 0.09 7.12
C VAL A 282 -12.54 -0.73 7.47
N LYS A 283 -12.31 -1.03 8.75
CA LYS A 283 -11.19 -1.91 9.15
C LYS A 283 -11.39 -3.34 8.66
N ILE A 284 -12.61 -3.87 8.82
CA ILE A 284 -12.99 -5.21 8.33
C ILE A 284 -12.85 -5.26 6.80
N ASP A 285 -13.40 -4.26 6.12
CA ASP A 285 -13.37 -4.10 4.68
C ASP A 285 -11.94 -4.04 4.13
N THR A 286 -11.08 -3.23 4.76
CA THR A 286 -9.66 -3.13 4.38
C THR A 286 -8.95 -4.49 4.46
N ILE A 287 -9.16 -5.26 5.52
CA ILE A 287 -8.58 -6.59 5.66
C ILE A 287 -9.11 -7.53 4.58
N ALA A 288 -10.37 -7.42 4.22
CA ALA A 288 -11.02 -8.28 3.24
C ALA A 288 -10.47 -8.07 1.81
N TYR A 289 -10.24 -6.82 1.37
CA TYR A 289 -9.75 -6.55 0.01
C TYR A 289 -8.22 -6.43 -0.10
N MET A 290 -7.48 -6.32 1.02
CA MET A 290 -6.01 -6.20 1.01
C MET A 290 -5.30 -7.29 0.18
N PRO A 291 -5.68 -8.57 0.23
CA PRO A 291 -5.05 -9.60 -0.60
C PRO A 291 -5.20 -9.34 -2.11
N VAL A 292 -6.32 -8.76 -2.54
CA VAL A 292 -6.54 -8.41 -3.95
C VAL A 292 -5.66 -7.23 -4.38
N GLN A 293 -5.46 -6.25 -3.50
CA GLN A 293 -4.52 -5.16 -3.75
C GLN A 293 -3.09 -5.68 -3.95
N ASP A 294 -2.66 -6.62 -3.10
CA ASP A 294 -1.34 -7.24 -3.21
C ASP A 294 -1.19 -8.10 -4.46
N PHE A 295 -2.26 -8.80 -4.83
CA PHE A 295 -2.29 -9.52 -6.10
C PHE A 295 -2.17 -8.57 -7.30
N GLY A 296 -2.82 -7.40 -7.25
CA GLY A 296 -2.66 -6.32 -8.23
C GLY A 296 -1.22 -5.81 -8.32
N ASN A 297 -0.52 -5.69 -7.19
CA ASN A 297 0.90 -5.34 -7.15
C ASN A 297 1.79 -6.46 -7.73
N ALA A 298 1.49 -7.72 -7.44
CA ALA A 298 2.18 -8.87 -8.04
C ALA A 298 1.98 -8.93 -9.56
N PHE A 299 0.76 -8.71 -10.02
CA PHE A 299 0.42 -8.63 -11.43
C PHE A 299 1.13 -7.45 -12.11
N SER A 300 1.31 -6.32 -11.44
CA SER A 300 2.09 -5.18 -11.93
C SER A 300 3.54 -5.57 -12.21
N VAL A 301 4.21 -6.25 -11.27
CA VAL A 301 5.60 -6.71 -11.45
C VAL A 301 5.70 -7.73 -12.59
N PHE A 302 4.81 -8.71 -12.63
CA PHE A 302 4.73 -9.69 -13.71
C PHE A 302 4.58 -9.01 -15.08
N THR A 303 3.65 -8.09 -15.18
CA THR A 303 3.37 -7.36 -16.43
C THR A 303 4.55 -6.48 -16.82
N ALA A 304 5.18 -5.78 -15.87
CA ALA A 304 6.32 -4.90 -16.14
C ALA A 304 7.55 -5.67 -16.64
N GLN A 305 7.87 -6.84 -16.05
CA GLN A 305 8.95 -7.68 -16.54
C GLN A 305 8.67 -8.21 -17.96
N ASN A 306 7.44 -8.69 -18.20
CA ASN A 306 7.07 -9.19 -19.53
C ASN A 306 6.98 -8.07 -20.57
N TYR A 307 6.55 -6.86 -20.15
CA TYR A 307 6.55 -5.67 -21.00
C TYR A 307 7.98 -5.25 -21.39
N GLY A 308 8.89 -5.24 -20.44
CA GLY A 308 10.31 -5.03 -20.71
C GLY A 308 10.90 -6.07 -21.65
N ALA A 309 10.56 -7.33 -21.47
CA ALA A 309 11.01 -8.44 -22.33
C ALA A 309 10.31 -8.51 -23.70
N GLY A 310 9.34 -7.62 -24.00
CA GLY A 310 8.58 -7.67 -25.26
C GLY A 310 7.63 -8.87 -25.40
N ARG A 311 7.31 -9.58 -24.30
CA ARG A 311 6.52 -10.82 -24.30
C ARG A 311 5.02 -10.55 -24.22
N ASN A 312 4.45 -9.94 -25.26
CA ASN A 312 3.04 -9.55 -25.32
C ASN A 312 2.06 -10.72 -25.12
N GLU A 313 2.39 -11.91 -25.59
CA GLU A 313 1.55 -13.10 -25.39
C GLU A 313 1.44 -13.50 -23.92
N ARG A 314 2.55 -13.39 -23.17
CA ARG A 314 2.52 -13.65 -21.74
C ARG A 314 1.74 -12.59 -20.98
N ILE A 315 1.79 -11.32 -21.42
CA ILE A 315 0.96 -10.24 -20.83
C ILE A 315 -0.52 -10.57 -21.03
N ARG A 316 -0.94 -11.00 -22.24
CA ARG A 316 -2.33 -11.41 -22.52
C ARG A 316 -2.76 -12.58 -21.64
N GLY A 317 -1.93 -13.62 -21.55
CA GLY A 317 -2.16 -14.76 -20.68
C GLY A 317 -2.25 -14.34 -19.20
N GLY A 318 -1.36 -13.44 -18.76
CA GLY A 318 -1.33 -12.87 -17.43
C GLY A 318 -2.61 -12.10 -17.09
N ILE A 319 -3.08 -11.23 -17.98
CA ILE A 319 -4.35 -10.49 -17.81
C ILE A 319 -5.50 -11.47 -17.60
N ARG A 320 -5.64 -12.48 -18.48
CA ARG A 320 -6.73 -13.46 -18.38
C ARG A 320 -6.68 -14.26 -17.08
N GLN A 321 -5.52 -14.78 -16.71
CA GLN A 321 -5.37 -15.62 -15.53
C GLN A 321 -5.50 -14.81 -14.24
N SER A 322 -4.98 -13.57 -14.23
CA SER A 322 -5.16 -12.67 -13.09
C SER A 322 -6.61 -12.24 -12.92
N ALA A 323 -7.32 -11.92 -14.01
CA ALA A 323 -8.73 -11.59 -13.96
C ALA A 323 -9.57 -12.74 -13.37
N ILE A 324 -9.33 -13.98 -13.82
CA ILE A 324 -9.99 -15.17 -13.27
C ILE A 324 -9.69 -15.32 -11.77
N SER A 325 -8.41 -15.22 -11.37
CA SER A 325 -7.99 -15.33 -9.96
C SER A 325 -8.65 -14.26 -9.09
N VAL A 326 -8.65 -13.00 -9.54
CA VAL A 326 -9.26 -11.87 -8.83
C VAL A 326 -10.77 -12.05 -8.70
N VAL A 327 -11.46 -12.42 -9.78
CA VAL A 327 -12.93 -12.63 -9.75
C VAL A 327 -13.30 -13.75 -8.81
N LEU A 328 -12.61 -14.90 -8.87
CA LEU A 328 -12.88 -16.03 -7.97
C LEU A 328 -12.61 -15.67 -6.50
N PHE A 329 -11.51 -14.97 -6.23
CA PHE A 329 -11.20 -14.52 -4.89
C PHE A 329 -12.24 -13.51 -4.39
N CYS A 330 -12.60 -12.51 -5.21
CA CYS A 330 -13.60 -11.51 -4.84
C CYS A 330 -14.96 -12.14 -4.58
N ILE A 331 -15.41 -13.11 -5.38
CA ILE A 331 -16.68 -13.84 -5.13
C ILE A 331 -16.62 -14.55 -3.78
N ALA A 332 -15.53 -15.25 -3.48
CA ALA A 332 -15.38 -15.97 -2.21
C ALA A 332 -15.40 -15.02 -1.00
N VAL A 333 -14.62 -13.92 -1.07
CA VAL A 333 -14.56 -12.93 0.01
C VAL A 333 -15.86 -12.14 0.13
N SER A 334 -16.48 -11.74 -1.00
CA SER A 334 -17.80 -11.10 -1.01
C SER A 334 -18.84 -11.98 -0.30
N GLY A 335 -18.88 -13.27 -0.65
CA GLY A 335 -19.77 -14.23 0.01
C GLY A 335 -19.51 -14.32 1.51
N ALA A 336 -18.24 -14.44 1.91
CA ALA A 336 -17.87 -14.51 3.32
C ALA A 336 -18.23 -13.24 4.09
N VAL A 337 -17.89 -12.06 3.57
CA VAL A 337 -18.18 -10.77 4.23
C VAL A 337 -19.69 -10.51 4.32
N CYS A 338 -20.44 -10.74 3.25
CA CYS A 338 -21.89 -10.53 3.26
C CYS A 338 -22.64 -11.49 4.21
N LEU A 339 -22.20 -12.77 4.28
CA LEU A 339 -22.80 -13.77 5.17
C LEU A 339 -22.41 -13.54 6.63
N LEU A 340 -21.16 -13.16 6.87
CA LEU A 340 -20.60 -12.98 8.21
C LEU A 340 -20.62 -11.50 8.68
N ALA A 341 -21.32 -10.60 7.98
CA ALA A 341 -21.30 -9.17 8.31
C ALA A 341 -21.71 -8.87 9.75
N GLU A 342 -22.78 -9.52 10.25
CA GLU A 342 -23.25 -9.33 11.62
C GLU A 342 -22.29 -9.91 12.67
N PRO A 343 -21.82 -11.17 12.57
CA PRO A 343 -20.76 -11.67 13.45
C PRO A 343 -19.47 -10.86 13.44
N LEU A 344 -19.04 -10.37 12.26
CA LEU A 344 -17.85 -9.54 12.12
C LEU A 344 -18.02 -8.20 12.85
N MET A 345 -19.14 -7.53 12.71
CA MET A 345 -19.43 -6.29 13.45
C MET A 345 -19.52 -6.54 14.94
N SER A 346 -20.24 -7.60 15.37
CA SER A 346 -20.43 -7.96 16.79
C SER A 346 -19.15 -8.38 17.50
N ALA A 347 -18.10 -8.74 16.75
CA ALA A 347 -16.79 -9.03 17.32
C ALA A 347 -16.06 -7.77 17.82
N PHE A 348 -16.44 -6.58 17.32
CA PHE A 348 -15.78 -5.30 17.65
C PHE A 348 -16.71 -4.30 18.36
N VAL A 349 -18.03 -4.49 18.25
CA VAL A 349 -19.04 -3.58 18.80
C VAL A 349 -19.84 -4.34 19.85
N ASP A 350 -20.09 -3.70 21.00
CA ASP A 350 -20.90 -4.30 22.06
C ASP A 350 -22.30 -4.65 21.56
N SER A 351 -22.81 -5.80 21.95
CA SER A 351 -24.12 -6.31 21.53
C SER A 351 -25.30 -5.40 21.97
N SER A 352 -25.09 -4.51 22.95
CA SER A 352 -26.07 -3.49 23.36
C SER A 352 -26.21 -2.36 22.33
N SER A 353 -25.20 -2.14 21.50
CA SER A 353 -25.17 -1.08 20.47
C SER A 353 -25.72 -1.57 19.13
N ARG A 354 -26.95 -2.09 19.14
CA ARG A 354 -27.55 -2.77 17.98
C ARG A 354 -27.66 -1.88 16.73
N GLU A 355 -27.98 -0.61 16.90
CA GLU A 355 -28.05 0.35 15.80
C GLU A 355 -26.69 0.49 15.07
N THR A 356 -25.58 0.59 15.83
CA THR A 356 -24.22 0.63 15.27
C THR A 356 -23.89 -0.63 14.48
N ILE A 357 -24.32 -1.80 14.97
CA ILE A 357 -24.12 -3.08 14.27
C ILE A 357 -24.91 -3.08 12.95
N GLU A 358 -26.18 -2.69 12.98
CA GLU A 358 -27.06 -2.68 11.80
C GLU A 358 -26.52 -1.74 10.69
N VAL A 359 -26.06 -0.54 11.05
CA VAL A 359 -25.42 0.41 10.12
C VAL A 359 -24.15 -0.17 9.54
N GLY A 360 -23.29 -0.80 10.35
CA GLY A 360 -22.06 -1.42 9.88
C GLY A 360 -22.31 -2.66 9.00
N VAL A 361 -23.33 -3.46 9.30
CA VAL A 361 -23.76 -4.59 8.47
C VAL A 361 -24.27 -4.08 7.10
N GLN A 362 -25.02 -2.99 7.07
CA GLN A 362 -25.48 -2.38 5.82
C GLN A 362 -24.27 -1.96 4.96
N TYR A 363 -23.26 -1.30 5.56
CA TYR A 363 -22.01 -0.94 4.87
C TYR A 363 -21.32 -2.18 4.30
N LEU A 364 -21.00 -3.18 5.15
CA LEU A 364 -20.26 -4.37 4.76
C LEU A 364 -20.98 -5.18 3.66
N ARG A 365 -22.31 -5.27 3.69
CA ARG A 365 -23.07 -5.94 2.64
C ARG A 365 -23.08 -5.15 1.34
N THR A 366 -23.14 -3.83 1.40
CA THR A 366 -23.15 -2.96 0.21
C THR A 366 -21.80 -3.00 -0.50
N GLU A 367 -20.70 -2.77 0.21
CA GLU A 367 -19.36 -2.80 -0.40
C GLU A 367 -18.91 -4.23 -0.68
N GLY A 368 -19.11 -5.13 0.28
CA GLY A 368 -18.73 -6.53 0.16
C GLY A 368 -19.31 -7.22 -1.06
N ALA A 369 -20.57 -6.95 -1.42
CA ALA A 369 -21.19 -7.48 -2.64
C ALA A 369 -20.47 -7.02 -3.93
N CYS A 370 -19.71 -5.92 -3.87
CA CYS A 370 -19.11 -5.25 -5.02
C CYS A 370 -17.59 -5.36 -5.10
N TYR A 371 -16.93 -6.24 -4.32
CA TYR A 371 -15.46 -6.36 -4.30
C TYR A 371 -14.84 -6.69 -5.67
N ILE A 372 -15.60 -7.24 -6.60
CA ILE A 372 -15.16 -7.43 -7.98
C ILE A 372 -14.71 -6.09 -8.60
N GLY A 373 -15.43 -4.99 -8.34
CA GLY A 373 -15.07 -3.66 -8.84
C GLY A 373 -13.69 -3.23 -8.33
N ILE A 374 -13.48 -3.23 -7.02
CA ILE A 374 -12.15 -2.85 -6.48
C ILE A 374 -11.05 -3.79 -6.93
N GLY A 375 -11.35 -5.09 -7.11
CA GLY A 375 -10.39 -6.07 -7.61
C GLY A 375 -9.93 -5.77 -9.04
N ILE A 376 -10.85 -5.42 -9.93
CA ILE A 376 -10.55 -5.01 -11.31
C ILE A 376 -9.76 -3.69 -11.29
N LEU A 377 -10.14 -2.75 -10.43
CA LEU A 377 -9.47 -1.45 -10.31
C LEU A 377 -8.01 -1.60 -9.90
N PHE A 378 -7.69 -2.45 -8.92
CA PHE A 378 -6.29 -2.73 -8.54
C PHE A 378 -5.51 -3.40 -9.66
N MET A 379 -6.12 -4.28 -10.44
CA MET A 379 -5.49 -4.83 -11.65
C MET A 379 -5.19 -3.75 -12.69
N LEU A 380 -6.11 -2.82 -12.93
CA LEU A 380 -5.92 -1.71 -13.87
C LEU A 380 -4.80 -0.78 -13.40
N TYR A 381 -4.74 -0.44 -12.11
CA TYR A 381 -3.62 0.32 -11.54
C TYR A 381 -2.28 -0.39 -11.78
N GLY A 382 -2.23 -1.69 -11.50
CA GLY A 382 -1.05 -2.51 -11.72
C GLY A 382 -0.64 -2.57 -13.19
N TYR A 383 -1.61 -2.75 -14.10
CA TYR A 383 -1.38 -2.81 -15.53
C TYR A 383 -0.81 -1.50 -16.09
N TYR A 384 -1.48 -0.36 -15.82
CA TYR A 384 -1.07 0.92 -16.41
C TYR A 384 0.30 1.39 -15.89
N ARG A 385 0.61 1.14 -14.63
CA ARG A 385 1.93 1.36 -14.07
C ARG A 385 2.98 0.49 -14.77
N ALA A 386 2.69 -0.78 -14.99
CA ALA A 386 3.58 -1.76 -15.59
C ALA A 386 3.90 -1.49 -17.08
N VAL A 387 2.98 -0.89 -17.83
CA VAL A 387 3.18 -0.56 -19.24
C VAL A 387 3.64 0.88 -19.48
N ASN A 388 4.22 1.50 -18.43
CA ASN A 388 4.74 2.87 -18.46
C ASN A 388 3.69 3.95 -18.77
N LYS A 389 2.46 3.77 -18.25
CA LYS A 389 1.35 4.73 -18.35
C LYS A 389 0.78 5.09 -16.98
N PRO A 390 1.60 5.51 -16.01
CA PRO A 390 1.15 5.73 -14.63
C PRO A 390 0.11 6.85 -14.50
N VAL A 391 0.05 7.77 -15.45
CA VAL A 391 -0.97 8.83 -15.51
C VAL A 391 -2.38 8.22 -15.50
N MET A 392 -2.59 7.10 -16.21
CA MET A 392 -3.91 6.43 -16.21
C MET A 392 -4.30 5.94 -14.82
N SER A 393 -3.36 5.47 -14.02
CA SER A 393 -3.66 5.09 -12.63
C SER A 393 -4.16 6.28 -11.81
N VAL A 394 -3.59 7.47 -12.00
CA VAL A 394 -4.07 8.71 -11.37
C VAL A 394 -5.46 9.09 -11.87
N VAL A 395 -5.67 9.04 -13.18
CA VAL A 395 -6.99 9.33 -13.79
C VAL A 395 -8.06 8.41 -13.19
N LEU A 396 -7.82 7.10 -13.12
CA LEU A 396 -8.76 6.15 -12.54
C LEU A 396 -9.03 6.43 -11.06
N THR A 397 -7.98 6.81 -10.30
CA THR A 397 -8.12 7.17 -8.89
C THR A 397 -8.98 8.42 -8.72
N VAL A 398 -8.75 9.45 -9.53
CA VAL A 398 -9.55 10.69 -9.49
C VAL A 398 -11.00 10.41 -9.89
N PHE A 399 -11.23 9.58 -10.90
CA PHE A 399 -12.59 9.17 -11.29
C PHE A 399 -13.28 8.40 -10.16
N SER A 400 -12.60 7.39 -9.58
CA SER A 400 -13.17 6.58 -8.51
C SER A 400 -13.51 7.43 -7.29
N LEU A 401 -12.54 8.18 -6.77
CA LEU A 401 -12.70 8.95 -5.53
C LEU A 401 -13.51 10.22 -5.74
N GLY A 402 -13.32 10.93 -6.86
CA GLY A 402 -14.09 12.13 -7.18
C GLY A 402 -15.59 11.82 -7.30
N THR A 403 -15.92 10.74 -8.01
CA THR A 403 -17.31 10.27 -8.11
C THR A 403 -17.86 9.85 -6.75
N ARG A 404 -17.08 9.09 -5.97
CA ARG A 404 -17.47 8.68 -4.62
C ARG A 404 -17.79 9.86 -3.73
N VAL A 405 -16.90 10.86 -3.64
CA VAL A 405 -17.11 12.06 -2.80
C VAL A 405 -18.30 12.86 -3.29
N LEU A 406 -18.44 13.06 -4.61
CA LEU A 406 -19.57 13.76 -5.21
C LEU A 406 -20.89 13.07 -4.88
N LEU A 407 -20.99 11.77 -5.15
CA LEU A 407 -22.20 10.99 -4.94
C LEU A 407 -22.52 10.84 -3.44
N ALA A 408 -21.51 10.68 -2.57
CA ALA A 408 -21.70 10.63 -1.14
C ALA A 408 -22.42 11.90 -0.64
N ASN A 409 -21.98 13.08 -1.08
CA ASN A 409 -22.62 14.33 -0.72
C ASN A 409 -24.03 14.48 -1.33
N LEU A 410 -24.20 14.15 -2.61
CA LEU A 410 -25.48 14.33 -3.30
C LEU A 410 -26.54 13.33 -2.81
N LEU A 411 -26.20 12.04 -2.71
CA LEU A 411 -27.17 11.01 -2.34
C LEU A 411 -27.50 11.05 -0.85
N SER A 412 -26.53 11.36 0.01
CA SER A 412 -26.80 11.47 1.45
C SER A 412 -27.63 12.69 1.84
N ALA A 413 -27.69 13.71 0.97
CA ALA A 413 -28.57 14.87 1.17
C ALA A 413 -30.05 14.59 0.87
N VAL A 414 -30.35 13.45 0.20
CA VAL A 414 -31.73 13.02 -0.06
C VAL A 414 -32.24 12.26 1.18
N PRO A 415 -33.29 12.75 1.87
CA PRO A 415 -33.73 12.18 3.15
C PRO A 415 -34.08 10.68 3.09
N GLU A 416 -34.64 10.22 1.96
CA GLU A 416 -35.03 8.82 1.76
C GLU A 416 -33.83 7.89 1.57
N ILE A 417 -32.68 8.42 1.16
CA ILE A 417 -31.47 7.64 0.91
C ILE A 417 -30.52 7.71 2.12
N GLY A 418 -30.30 8.92 2.66
CA GLY A 418 -29.52 9.14 3.87
C GLY A 418 -28.11 8.50 3.81
N VAL A 419 -27.75 7.82 4.90
CA VAL A 419 -26.44 7.17 5.07
C VAL A 419 -26.15 6.12 3.97
N PHE A 420 -27.17 5.43 3.47
CA PHE A 420 -27.01 4.44 2.40
C PHE A 420 -26.42 5.06 1.13
N GLY A 421 -26.71 6.35 0.88
CA GLY A 421 -26.11 7.09 -0.25
C GLY A 421 -24.59 7.19 -0.18
N ILE A 422 -24.01 7.23 1.01
CA ILE A 422 -22.55 7.18 1.20
C ILE A 422 -22.03 5.79 0.82
N TRP A 423 -22.68 4.73 1.33
CA TRP A 423 -22.23 3.35 1.09
C TRP A 423 -22.24 2.99 -0.38
N ILE A 424 -23.35 3.27 -1.07
CA ILE A 424 -23.48 2.93 -2.49
C ILE A 424 -22.59 3.78 -3.42
N SER A 425 -22.20 4.98 -2.98
CA SER A 425 -21.29 5.84 -3.74
C SER A 425 -19.92 5.21 -3.99
N ILE A 426 -19.47 4.35 -3.07
CA ILE A 426 -18.15 3.72 -3.11
C ILE A 426 -18.06 2.71 -4.25
N PRO A 427 -18.91 1.68 -4.34
CA PRO A 427 -18.88 0.75 -5.47
C PRO A 427 -19.23 1.40 -6.80
N ILE A 428 -20.10 2.41 -6.84
CA ILE A 428 -20.36 3.16 -8.08
C ILE A 428 -19.06 3.81 -8.58
N GLY A 429 -18.28 4.42 -7.68
CA GLY A 429 -16.97 4.98 -8.02
C GLY A 429 -16.00 3.94 -8.59
N TRP A 430 -15.98 2.71 -8.05
CA TRP A 430 -15.15 1.63 -8.59
C TRP A 430 -15.57 1.24 -10.00
N PHE A 431 -16.85 0.95 -10.22
CA PHE A 431 -17.36 0.51 -11.53
C PHE A 431 -17.22 1.57 -12.60
N LEU A 432 -17.37 2.86 -12.27
CA LEU A 432 -17.16 3.95 -13.22
C LEU A 432 -15.67 4.08 -13.59
N ALA A 433 -14.76 3.97 -12.63
CA ALA A 433 -13.33 3.96 -12.92
C ALA A 433 -12.94 2.72 -13.75
N ASP A 434 -13.51 1.56 -13.45
CA ASP A 434 -13.31 0.34 -14.23
C ASP A 434 -13.80 0.50 -15.67
N ALA A 435 -14.97 1.09 -15.88
CA ALA A 435 -15.49 1.36 -17.22
C ALA A 435 -14.54 2.27 -18.02
N VAL A 436 -14.00 3.32 -17.40
CA VAL A 436 -12.99 4.20 -18.02
C VAL A 436 -11.71 3.42 -18.32
N GLY A 437 -11.19 2.66 -17.33
CA GLY A 437 -9.95 1.89 -17.48
C GLY A 437 -10.05 0.79 -18.52
N VAL A 438 -11.08 -0.02 -18.47
CA VAL A 438 -11.32 -1.09 -19.45
C VAL A 438 -11.61 -0.50 -20.83
N GLY A 439 -12.38 0.58 -20.91
CA GLY A 439 -12.64 1.30 -22.17
C GLY A 439 -11.35 1.77 -22.84
N TYR A 440 -10.45 2.41 -22.07
CA TYR A 440 -9.13 2.82 -22.58
C TYR A 440 -8.26 1.62 -22.98
N PHE A 441 -8.29 0.54 -22.19
CA PHE A 441 -7.59 -0.70 -22.54
C PHE A 441 -8.04 -1.25 -23.89
N ILE A 442 -9.34 -1.35 -24.11
CA ILE A 442 -9.91 -1.88 -25.37
C ILE A 442 -9.58 -0.98 -26.55
N ALA A 443 -9.72 0.33 -26.38
CA ALA A 443 -9.54 1.30 -27.45
C ALA A 443 -8.07 1.44 -27.89
N VAL A 444 -7.13 1.41 -26.94
CA VAL A 444 -5.71 1.77 -27.15
C VAL A 444 -4.78 0.58 -26.95
N GLU A 445 -4.79 -0.05 -25.75
CA GLU A 445 -3.80 -1.04 -25.36
C GLU A 445 -4.02 -2.39 -26.03
N ARG A 446 -5.26 -2.80 -26.22
CA ARG A 446 -5.58 -4.05 -26.89
C ARG A 446 -4.98 -4.07 -28.29
N LYS A 447 -5.15 -3.01 -29.08
CA LYS A 447 -4.58 -2.90 -30.42
C LYS A 447 -3.06 -3.04 -30.39
N ARG A 448 -2.38 -2.43 -29.42
CA ARG A 448 -0.94 -2.50 -29.24
C ARG A 448 -0.46 -3.93 -28.91
N LEU A 449 -1.13 -4.60 -27.96
CA LEU A 449 -0.80 -5.96 -27.56
C LEU A 449 -1.02 -7.00 -28.68
N PHE A 450 -1.98 -6.76 -29.58
CA PHE A 450 -2.31 -7.68 -30.67
C PHE A 450 -1.58 -7.35 -31.99
N ARG A 451 -1.11 -6.11 -32.18
CA ARG A 451 -0.44 -5.66 -33.42
C ARG A 451 0.99 -6.18 -33.56
N ASN A 452 1.67 -6.52 -32.49
CA ASN A 452 3.06 -7.04 -32.50
C ASN A 452 3.14 -8.59 -32.50
N GLY A 453 2.07 -9.29 -32.90
CA GLY A 453 2.07 -10.73 -33.13
C GLY A 453 2.43 -11.15 -34.55
N GLY A 454 2.77 -10.22 -35.41
CA GLY A 454 3.14 -10.49 -36.80
C GLY A 454 4.13 -9.46 -37.30
N GLY A 455 5.40 -9.72 -37.14
CA GLY A 455 6.42 -8.86 -37.72
C GLY A 455 7.75 -8.92 -36.97
N THR A 456 8.57 -9.87 -37.40
CA THR A 456 10.04 -9.81 -37.38
C THR A 456 10.55 -8.43 -37.73
N ILE A 457 11.41 -7.87 -36.96
CA ILE A 457 12.83 -7.56 -37.20
C ILE A 457 13.33 -6.78 -36.00
#